data_9201c5c801fa323fe7528222dfd43e38
#
_entry.id   9201c5c801fa323fe7528222dfd43e38
#
_cell.length_a   1.000
_cell.length_b   1.000
_cell.length_c   1.000
_cell.angle_alpha   90.00
_cell.angle_beta   90.00
_cell.angle_gamma   90.00
#
_symmetry.space_group_name_H-M   'P 1'
#
loop_
_entity.id
_entity.type
_entity.pdbx_description
1 polymer ?
#
loop_
_entity_poly.entity_id
_entity_poly.type
_entity_poly.pdbx_seq_one_letter_code
_entity_poly.pdbx_strand_id
1 'polypeptide(L)'
;ELFDSPHLLSSEKETLKRYDFRQADLIDLQNALLNLCTCLEKHYQKKVILLIDEYDVPLQSAFLNGYYNEMSHFISAVFSSALKTNPSLERGVLTGCLRIAKESIFTGLNNFSVYAIFNKDASSRHFGFTNDEVDQILRDYQLTDYKNKTAEWYNGYLFGNEEIYNPWSVLNYVKQIVYGND
;
A
#
# COMPACT_ATOMS: atom_id res chain seq x y z
N GLU A 1 8.41 -0.22 24.01
CA GLU A 1 7.52 -1.38 24.28
C GLU A 1 8.20 -2.72 23.95
N LEU A 2 8.58 -2.99 22.67
CA LEU A 2 9.20 -4.27 22.30
C LEU A 2 10.53 -4.53 23.03
N PHE A 3 11.35 -3.51 23.25
CA PHE A 3 12.63 -3.66 23.96
C PHE A 3 12.46 -4.15 25.41
N ASP A 4 11.33 -3.82 26.04
CA ASP A 4 11.02 -4.18 27.41
C ASP A 4 10.12 -5.42 27.52
N SER A 5 9.77 -6.02 26.37
CA SER A 5 8.88 -7.18 26.33
C SER A 5 9.47 -8.38 27.08
N PRO A 6 8.74 -9.00 28.02
CA PRO A 6 9.17 -10.21 28.70
C PRO A 6 9.12 -11.45 27.78
N HIS A 7 8.45 -11.36 26.64
CA HIS A 7 8.24 -12.48 25.72
C HIS A 7 9.33 -12.58 24.64
N LEU A 8 10.20 -11.57 24.52
CA LEU A 8 11.29 -11.56 23.54
C LEU A 8 12.59 -12.06 24.17
N LEU A 9 13.34 -12.85 23.37
CA LEU A 9 14.68 -13.28 23.71
C LEU A 9 15.66 -12.10 23.65
N SER A 10 16.77 -12.21 24.37
CA SER A 10 17.84 -11.19 24.35
C SER A 10 18.38 -10.95 22.94
N SER A 11 18.56 -12.03 22.16
CA SER A 11 19.02 -11.94 20.76
C SER A 11 18.04 -11.20 19.84
N GLU A 12 16.73 -11.34 20.05
CA GLU A 12 15.70 -10.61 19.30
C GLU A 12 15.73 -9.11 19.65
N LYS A 13 15.89 -8.80 20.93
CA LYS A 13 16.05 -7.41 21.39
C LYS A 13 17.34 -6.76 20.84
N GLU A 14 18.42 -7.52 20.73
CA GLU A 14 19.65 -7.05 20.09
C GLU A 14 19.47 -6.78 18.61
N THR A 15 18.76 -7.65 17.88
CA THR A 15 18.43 -7.43 16.48
C THR A 15 17.60 -6.16 16.30
N LEU A 16 16.56 -5.95 17.12
CA LEU A 16 15.77 -4.71 17.10
C LEU A 16 16.62 -3.47 17.38
N LYS A 17 17.59 -3.56 18.30
CA LYS A 17 18.53 -2.47 18.58
C LYS A 17 19.41 -2.14 17.37
N ARG A 18 19.90 -3.16 16.63
CA ARG A 18 20.68 -2.89 15.41
C ARG A 18 19.89 -2.08 14.37
N TYR A 19 18.58 -2.33 14.23
CA TYR A 19 17.72 -1.50 13.36
C TYR A 19 17.59 -0.07 13.88
N ASP A 20 17.32 0.08 15.17
CA ASP A 20 17.13 1.39 15.81
C ASP A 20 18.39 2.27 15.72
N PHE A 21 19.56 1.69 15.98
CA PHE A 21 20.85 2.39 15.90
C PHE A 21 21.46 2.42 14.50
N ARG A 22 20.74 1.98 13.45
CA ARG A 22 21.24 1.92 12.06
C ARG A 22 22.53 1.11 11.90
N GLN A 23 22.68 0.05 12.64
CA GLN A 23 23.82 -0.88 12.64
C GLN A 23 23.48 -2.22 11.97
N ALA A 24 22.31 -2.31 11.39
CA ALA A 24 21.84 -3.50 10.67
C ALA A 24 22.62 -3.67 9.36
N ASP A 25 23.08 -4.86 9.08
CA ASP A 25 23.67 -5.21 7.80
C ASP A 25 22.62 -5.50 6.73
N LEU A 26 23.06 -5.83 5.51
CA LEU A 26 22.15 -6.12 4.39
C LEU A 26 21.21 -7.31 4.69
N ILE A 27 21.72 -8.35 5.34
CA ILE A 27 20.93 -9.55 5.68
C ILE A 27 19.90 -9.21 6.76
N ASP A 28 20.29 -8.43 7.76
CA ASP A 28 19.37 -7.90 8.75
C ASP A 28 18.23 -7.13 8.08
N LEU A 29 18.55 -6.21 7.17
CA LEU A 29 17.56 -5.39 6.46
C LEU A 29 16.62 -6.24 5.58
N GLN A 30 17.13 -7.25 4.89
CA GLN A 30 16.31 -8.19 4.11
C GLN A 30 15.32 -8.97 4.96
N ASN A 31 15.64 -9.22 6.23
CA ASN A 31 14.80 -9.94 7.18
C ASN A 31 14.05 -9.02 8.16
N ALA A 32 14.14 -7.71 8.01
CA ALA A 32 13.61 -6.76 9.00
C ALA A 32 12.11 -6.93 9.25
N LEU A 33 11.31 -7.09 8.20
CA LEU A 33 9.87 -7.29 8.32
C LEU A 33 9.50 -8.64 8.95
N LEU A 34 10.22 -9.72 8.61
CA LEU A 34 10.05 -11.03 9.24
C LEU A 34 10.37 -10.95 10.74
N ASN A 35 11.50 -10.36 11.10
CA ASN A 35 11.93 -10.21 12.49
C ASN A 35 10.95 -9.37 13.30
N LEU A 36 10.47 -8.27 12.70
CA LEU A 36 9.46 -7.42 13.34
C LEU A 36 8.13 -8.17 13.55
N CYS A 37 7.65 -8.90 12.55
CA CYS A 37 6.44 -9.72 12.69
C CYS A 37 6.59 -10.75 13.80
N THR A 38 7.74 -11.43 13.89
CA THR A 38 8.02 -12.42 14.94
C THR A 38 8.00 -11.77 16.33
N CYS A 39 8.63 -10.62 16.48
CA CYS A 39 8.64 -9.90 17.76
C CYS A 39 7.25 -9.39 18.15
N LEU A 40 6.47 -8.89 17.20
CA LEU A 40 5.11 -8.43 17.45
C LEU A 40 4.17 -9.59 17.84
N GLU A 41 4.24 -10.72 17.12
CA GLU A 41 3.45 -11.91 17.49
C GLU A 41 3.77 -12.38 18.90
N LYS A 42 5.04 -12.45 19.27
CA LYS A 42 5.47 -12.85 20.63
C LYS A 42 4.99 -11.88 21.70
N HIS A 43 5.06 -10.58 21.41
CA HIS A 43 4.66 -9.55 22.37
C HIS A 43 3.15 -9.49 22.57
N TYR A 44 2.39 -9.45 21.48
CA TYR A 44 0.93 -9.28 21.51
C TYR A 44 0.15 -10.60 21.52
N GLN A 45 0.82 -11.74 21.35
CA GLN A 45 0.21 -13.08 21.25
C GLN A 45 -0.87 -13.14 20.15
N LYS A 46 -0.64 -12.43 19.05
CA LYS A 46 -1.52 -12.36 17.87
C LYS A 46 -0.70 -12.32 16.60
N LYS A 47 -1.21 -12.96 15.55
CA LYS A 47 -0.63 -12.87 14.21
C LYS A 47 -0.65 -11.44 13.69
N VAL A 48 0.27 -11.14 12.80
CA VAL A 48 0.51 -9.81 12.24
C VAL A 48 -0.20 -9.66 10.90
N ILE A 49 -0.84 -8.52 10.69
CA ILE A 49 -1.28 -8.08 9.37
C ILE A 49 -0.25 -7.09 8.86
N LEU A 50 0.37 -7.39 7.71
CA LEU A 50 1.38 -6.54 7.08
C LEU A 50 0.74 -5.74 5.95
N LEU A 51 0.76 -4.41 6.08
CA LEU A 51 0.25 -3.48 5.07
C LEU A 51 1.43 -2.72 4.46
N ILE A 52 1.63 -2.86 3.15
CA ILE A 52 2.70 -2.19 2.41
C ILE A 52 2.05 -1.35 1.31
N ASP A 53 2.12 -0.05 1.47
CA ASP A 53 1.62 0.89 0.49
C ASP A 53 2.74 1.33 -0.46
N GLU A 54 2.39 1.56 -1.72
CA GLU A 54 3.33 2.05 -2.75
C GLU A 54 4.61 1.20 -2.87
N TYR A 55 4.48 -0.14 -2.90
CA TYR A 55 5.62 -1.08 -2.96
C TYR A 55 6.54 -0.84 -4.16
N ASP A 56 6.08 -0.18 -5.18
CA ASP A 56 6.77 0.09 -6.44
C ASP A 56 7.60 1.39 -6.43
N VAL A 57 7.37 2.31 -5.51
CA VAL A 57 8.07 3.61 -5.43
C VAL A 57 9.59 3.46 -5.31
N PRO A 58 10.16 2.59 -4.44
CA PRO A 58 11.59 2.39 -4.38
C PRO A 58 12.20 1.92 -5.69
N LEU A 59 11.46 1.11 -6.45
CA LEU A 59 11.90 0.57 -7.74
C LEU A 59 11.85 1.61 -8.86
N GLN A 60 10.83 2.47 -8.85
CA GLN A 60 10.76 3.62 -9.77
C GLN A 60 11.95 4.55 -9.53
N SER A 61 12.22 4.88 -8.27
CA SER A 61 13.38 5.70 -7.90
C SER A 61 14.70 5.06 -8.33
N ALA A 62 14.86 3.76 -8.10
CA ALA A 62 16.05 3.02 -8.49
C ALA A 62 16.25 2.98 -10.01
N PHE A 63 15.15 2.86 -10.78
CA PHE A 63 15.20 2.92 -12.23
C PHE A 63 15.72 4.27 -12.74
N LEU A 64 15.20 5.37 -12.20
CA LEU A 64 15.61 6.72 -12.56
C LEU A 64 17.07 7.03 -12.18
N ASN A 65 17.59 6.37 -11.15
CA ASN A 65 18.94 6.61 -10.64
C ASN A 65 19.96 5.51 -11.01
N GLY A 66 19.58 4.54 -11.84
CA GLY A 66 20.50 3.56 -12.45
C GLY A 66 20.91 2.38 -11.57
N TYR A 67 20.19 2.09 -10.47
CA TYR A 67 20.47 0.93 -9.57
C TYR A 67 19.24 0.00 -9.41
N TYR A 68 18.45 -0.13 -10.48
CA TYR A 68 17.21 -0.93 -10.47
C TYR A 68 17.45 -2.41 -10.11
N ASN A 69 18.51 -3.02 -10.63
CA ASN A 69 18.77 -4.44 -10.40
C ASN A 69 19.06 -4.73 -8.92
N GLU A 70 19.89 -3.90 -8.29
CA GLU A 70 20.24 -4.04 -6.88
C GLU A 70 19.00 -3.87 -6.00
N MET A 71 18.18 -2.85 -6.28
CA MET A 71 16.95 -2.60 -5.55
C MET A 71 15.94 -3.71 -5.77
N SER A 72 15.79 -4.21 -6.99
CA SER A 72 14.89 -5.32 -7.32
C SER A 72 15.26 -6.59 -6.55
N HIS A 73 16.55 -6.93 -6.47
CA HIS A 73 17.03 -8.08 -5.69
C HIS A 73 16.77 -7.89 -4.19
N PHE A 74 17.02 -6.68 -3.68
CA PHE A 74 16.78 -6.34 -2.27
C PHE A 74 15.31 -6.48 -1.91
N ILE A 75 14.41 -5.84 -2.66
CA ILE A 75 12.95 -5.90 -2.43
C ILE A 75 12.43 -7.32 -2.57
N SER A 76 12.91 -8.09 -3.56
CA SER A 76 12.55 -9.49 -3.71
C SER A 76 12.93 -10.33 -2.48
N ALA A 77 14.10 -10.11 -1.91
CA ALA A 77 14.53 -10.79 -0.69
C ALA A 77 13.66 -10.39 0.52
N VAL A 78 13.38 -9.10 0.70
CA VAL A 78 12.50 -8.59 1.77
C VAL A 78 11.10 -9.20 1.67
N PHE A 79 10.50 -9.21 0.48
CA PHE A 79 9.15 -9.76 0.30
C PHE A 79 9.12 -11.27 0.44
N SER A 80 10.15 -12.00 -0.06
CA SER A 80 10.25 -13.44 0.12
C SER A 80 10.33 -13.81 1.60
N SER A 81 11.15 -13.12 2.36
CA SER A 81 11.29 -13.30 3.81
C SER A 81 9.99 -12.99 4.56
N ALA A 82 9.37 -11.84 4.28
CA ALA A 82 8.22 -11.37 5.02
C ALA A 82 6.90 -12.08 4.68
N LEU A 83 6.72 -12.54 3.41
CA LEU A 83 5.42 -12.95 2.90
C LEU A 83 5.33 -14.44 2.54
N LYS A 84 6.46 -15.11 2.26
CA LYS A 84 6.42 -16.52 1.81
C LYS A 84 6.44 -17.52 2.95
N THR A 85 7.35 -17.35 3.90
CA THR A 85 7.64 -18.33 4.95
C THR A 85 7.58 -17.72 6.34
N ASN A 86 6.76 -16.72 6.52
CA ASN A 86 6.59 -16.00 7.79
C ASN A 86 5.44 -16.64 8.61
N PRO A 87 5.74 -17.46 9.61
CA PRO A 87 4.72 -18.09 10.43
C PRO A 87 3.96 -17.10 11.31
N SER A 88 4.51 -15.91 11.55
CA SER A 88 3.91 -14.85 12.33
C SER A 88 2.92 -14.00 11.54
N LEU A 89 2.87 -14.18 10.21
CA LEU A 89 1.98 -13.42 9.32
C LEU A 89 0.60 -14.07 9.24
N GLU A 90 -0.45 -13.28 9.45
CA GLU A 90 -1.83 -13.67 9.17
C GLU A 90 -2.22 -13.30 7.73
N ARG A 91 -1.90 -12.06 7.33
CA ARG A 91 -2.23 -11.52 6.01
C ARG A 91 -1.24 -10.43 5.59
N GLY A 92 -0.87 -10.44 4.32
CA GLY A 92 -0.13 -9.34 3.68
C GLY A 92 -1.01 -8.66 2.63
N VAL A 93 -1.02 -7.32 2.63
CA VAL A 93 -1.67 -6.49 1.60
C VAL A 93 -0.64 -5.52 1.06
N LEU A 94 -0.46 -5.54 -0.25
CA LEU A 94 0.47 -4.66 -0.95
C LEU A 94 -0.32 -3.82 -1.96
N THR A 95 -0.07 -2.52 -1.99
CA THR A 95 -0.62 -1.61 -3.00
C THR A 95 0.49 -0.95 -3.80
N GLY A 96 0.20 -0.56 -5.03
CA GLY A 96 1.13 0.13 -5.90
C GLY A 96 0.48 0.57 -7.21
N CYS A 97 1.08 1.55 -7.87
CA CYS A 97 0.59 2.09 -9.13
C CYS A 97 1.02 1.26 -10.34
N LEU A 98 2.21 0.67 -10.28
CA LEU A 98 2.77 -0.12 -11.39
C LEU A 98 2.69 -1.61 -11.07
N ARG A 99 2.12 -2.36 -12.01
CA ARG A 99 2.26 -3.81 -12.02
C ARG A 99 3.68 -4.16 -12.49
N ILE A 100 4.64 -4.12 -11.58
CA ILE A 100 5.99 -4.56 -11.88
C ILE A 100 5.94 -6.04 -12.24
N ALA A 101 6.54 -6.39 -13.38
CA ALA A 101 6.46 -7.73 -13.95
C ALA A 101 6.77 -8.80 -12.88
N LYS A 102 5.92 -9.83 -12.81
CA LYS A 102 6.01 -10.95 -11.84
C LYS A 102 7.41 -11.56 -11.74
N GLU A 103 8.21 -11.39 -12.76
CA GLU A 103 9.47 -12.12 -12.95
C GLU A 103 10.65 -11.59 -12.13
N SER A 104 10.58 -10.38 -11.57
CA SER A 104 11.72 -9.84 -10.83
C SER A 104 11.53 -9.80 -9.30
N ILE A 105 10.37 -9.35 -8.82
CA ILE A 105 10.16 -9.10 -7.38
C ILE A 105 9.33 -10.17 -6.72
N PHE A 106 8.32 -10.69 -7.43
CA PHE A 106 7.39 -11.70 -6.91
C PHE A 106 7.72 -13.12 -7.36
N THR A 107 8.91 -13.35 -7.91
CA THR A 107 9.37 -14.68 -8.30
C THR A 107 9.37 -15.61 -7.08
N GLY A 108 8.60 -16.70 -7.18
CA GLY A 108 8.45 -17.66 -6.08
C GLY A 108 7.41 -17.29 -5.01
N LEU A 109 6.72 -16.16 -5.13
CA LEU A 109 5.56 -15.81 -4.30
C LEU A 109 4.27 -16.21 -5.05
N ASN A 110 3.83 -17.44 -4.86
CA ASN A 110 2.70 -18.02 -5.64
C ASN A 110 1.35 -17.82 -4.97
N ASN A 111 1.30 -17.23 -3.77
CA ASN A 111 0.11 -17.17 -2.91
C ASN A 111 -0.63 -15.82 -2.97
N PHE A 112 -0.38 -14.99 -3.98
CA PHE A 112 -1.05 -13.70 -4.12
C PHE A 112 -2.29 -13.79 -4.98
N SER A 113 -3.39 -13.22 -4.46
CA SER A 113 -4.50 -12.74 -5.28
C SER A 113 -4.17 -11.34 -5.76
N VAL A 114 -4.15 -11.13 -7.07
CA VAL A 114 -3.85 -9.83 -7.68
C VAL A 114 -5.14 -9.17 -8.12
N TYR A 115 -5.39 -7.99 -7.61
CA TYR A 115 -6.50 -7.13 -7.97
C TYR A 115 -5.97 -5.95 -8.78
N ALA A 116 -6.65 -5.60 -9.84
CA ALA A 116 -6.31 -4.45 -10.68
C ALA A 116 -7.58 -3.71 -11.10
N ILE A 117 -7.44 -2.44 -11.43
CA ILE A 117 -8.56 -1.57 -11.85
C ILE A 117 -9.38 -2.12 -13.02
N PHE A 118 -8.78 -3.02 -13.83
CA PHE A 118 -9.47 -3.66 -14.95
C PHE A 118 -10.27 -4.91 -14.55
N ASN A 119 -10.09 -5.41 -13.34
CA ASN A 119 -10.77 -6.60 -12.87
C ASN A 119 -12.19 -6.24 -12.38
N LYS A 120 -13.14 -7.11 -12.71
CA LYS A 120 -14.52 -7.01 -12.20
C LYS A 120 -14.60 -7.65 -10.82
N ASP A 121 -14.04 -6.99 -9.81
CA ASP A 121 -14.04 -7.49 -8.46
C ASP A 121 -14.75 -6.54 -7.48
N ALA A 122 -14.96 -7.01 -6.27
CA ALA A 122 -15.66 -6.25 -5.23
C ALA A 122 -14.89 -4.97 -4.80
N SER A 123 -13.63 -4.82 -5.20
CA SER A 123 -12.78 -3.70 -4.79
C SER A 123 -12.90 -2.49 -5.72
N SER A 124 -13.50 -2.64 -6.91
CA SER A 124 -13.60 -1.58 -7.91
C SER A 124 -14.25 -0.28 -7.39
N ARG A 125 -15.14 -0.39 -6.41
CA ARG A 125 -15.84 0.76 -5.79
C ARG A 125 -15.05 1.48 -4.69
N HIS A 126 -13.84 1.00 -4.34
CA HIS A 126 -13.08 1.50 -3.17
C HIS A 126 -11.87 2.36 -3.54
N PHE A 127 -11.59 2.54 -4.83
CA PHE A 127 -10.41 3.30 -5.30
C PHE A 127 -10.75 4.64 -5.93
N GLY A 128 -11.85 5.24 -5.50
CA GLY A 128 -12.31 6.55 -5.94
C GLY A 128 -13.74 6.78 -5.47
N PHE A 129 -14.36 7.88 -5.87
CA PHE A 129 -15.75 8.15 -5.56
C PHE A 129 -16.68 7.54 -6.59
N THR A 130 -17.72 6.87 -6.13
CA THR A 130 -18.86 6.42 -6.93
C THR A 130 -19.77 7.61 -7.28
N ASN A 131 -20.68 7.41 -8.25
CA ASN A 131 -21.71 8.41 -8.57
C ASN A 131 -22.53 8.82 -7.32
N ASP A 132 -22.92 7.87 -6.48
CA ASP A 132 -23.73 8.12 -5.29
C ASP A 132 -22.96 8.96 -4.26
N GLU A 133 -21.66 8.72 -4.09
CA GLU A 133 -20.80 9.49 -3.19
C GLU A 133 -20.57 10.91 -3.70
N VAL A 134 -20.35 11.09 -5.01
CA VAL A 134 -20.26 12.43 -5.62
C VAL A 134 -21.57 13.19 -5.46
N ASP A 135 -22.71 12.54 -5.71
CA ASP A 135 -24.02 13.12 -5.49
C ASP A 135 -24.24 13.53 -4.03
N GLN A 136 -23.75 12.74 -3.07
CA GLN A 136 -23.83 13.07 -1.65
C GLN A 136 -22.97 14.30 -1.33
N ILE A 137 -21.72 14.35 -1.81
CA ILE A 137 -20.83 15.51 -1.65
C ILE A 137 -21.50 16.78 -2.20
N LEU A 138 -22.05 16.72 -3.41
CA LEU A 138 -22.72 17.89 -4.01
C LEU A 138 -23.96 18.33 -3.22
N ARG A 139 -24.73 17.41 -2.65
CA ARG A 139 -25.85 17.75 -1.75
C ARG A 139 -25.37 18.43 -0.47
N ASP A 140 -24.34 17.90 0.17
CA ASP A 140 -23.81 18.40 1.45
C ASP A 140 -23.27 19.83 1.33
N TYR A 141 -22.71 20.16 0.16
CA TYR A 141 -22.24 21.51 -0.15
C TYR A 141 -23.27 22.40 -0.88
N GLN A 142 -24.52 21.95 -1.06
CA GLN A 142 -25.61 22.66 -1.77
C GLN A 142 -25.25 22.98 -3.24
N LEU A 143 -24.54 22.09 -3.90
CA LEU A 143 -24.04 22.24 -5.27
C LEU A 143 -24.71 21.28 -6.26
N THR A 144 -25.96 20.89 -6.03
CA THR A 144 -26.71 19.92 -6.86
C THR A 144 -26.82 20.36 -8.33
N ASP A 145 -26.88 21.65 -8.60
CA ASP A 145 -26.93 22.22 -9.96
C ASP A 145 -25.67 21.97 -10.76
N TYR A 146 -24.56 21.65 -10.09
CA TYR A 146 -23.28 21.33 -10.73
C TYR A 146 -23.09 19.87 -11.08
N LYS A 147 -24.07 18.98 -10.81
CA LYS A 147 -23.98 17.55 -11.04
C LYS A 147 -23.57 17.20 -12.48
N ASN A 148 -24.28 17.71 -13.46
CA ASN A 148 -23.99 17.41 -14.87
C ASN A 148 -22.60 17.87 -15.28
N LYS A 149 -22.20 19.05 -14.81
CA LYS A 149 -20.88 19.62 -15.10
C LYS A 149 -19.76 18.81 -14.42
N THR A 150 -20.00 18.37 -13.19
CA THR A 150 -19.06 17.48 -12.47
C THR A 150 -18.90 16.15 -13.22
N ALA A 151 -19.98 15.56 -13.70
CA ALA A 151 -19.93 14.33 -14.48
C ALA A 151 -19.19 14.53 -15.83
N GLU A 152 -19.48 15.61 -16.56
CA GLU A 152 -18.83 15.92 -17.83
C GLU A 152 -17.32 16.07 -17.71
N TRP A 153 -16.83 16.66 -16.62
CA TRP A 153 -15.41 16.99 -16.45
C TRP A 153 -14.60 15.93 -15.72
N TYR A 154 -15.22 15.18 -14.83
CA TYR A 154 -14.50 14.32 -13.87
C TYR A 154 -14.94 12.86 -13.87
N ASN A 155 -16.04 12.49 -14.57
CA ASN A 155 -16.40 11.11 -14.79
C ASN A 155 -15.58 10.57 -15.98
N GLY A 156 -14.65 9.67 -15.73
CA GLY A 156 -13.81 9.19 -16.82
C GLY A 156 -13.05 7.91 -16.53
N TYR A 157 -13.20 7.36 -15.35
CA TYR A 157 -12.56 6.10 -15.00
C TYR A 157 -13.60 4.97 -14.92
N LEU A 158 -13.35 3.90 -15.62
CA LEU A 158 -14.14 2.67 -15.53
C LEU A 158 -13.29 1.60 -14.82
N PHE A 159 -13.64 1.31 -13.56
CA PHE A 159 -12.99 0.26 -12.78
C PHE A 159 -13.87 -0.98 -12.79
N GLY A 160 -13.49 -1.98 -13.58
CA GLY A 160 -14.36 -3.11 -13.86
C GLY A 160 -15.62 -2.67 -14.60
N ASN A 161 -16.77 -2.62 -13.92
CA ASN A 161 -18.04 -2.12 -14.43
C ASN A 161 -18.53 -0.85 -13.71
N GLU A 162 -17.75 -0.31 -12.79
CA GLU A 162 -18.15 0.84 -11.98
C GLU A 162 -17.53 2.12 -12.56
N GLU A 163 -18.35 3.14 -12.70
CA GLU A 163 -17.88 4.49 -13.00
C GLU A 163 -17.35 5.14 -11.73
N ILE A 164 -16.08 5.57 -11.79
CA ILE A 164 -15.36 6.08 -10.64
C ILE A 164 -14.78 7.46 -10.97
N TYR A 165 -15.00 8.39 -10.05
CA TYR A 165 -14.43 9.73 -10.09
C TYR A 165 -13.12 9.79 -9.32
N ASN A 166 -12.18 10.59 -9.81
CA ASN A 166 -10.97 10.90 -9.06
C ASN A 166 -11.31 11.79 -7.85
N PRO A 167 -11.06 11.36 -6.61
CA PRO A 167 -11.44 12.10 -5.40
C PRO A 167 -10.79 13.48 -5.34
N TRP A 168 -9.50 13.58 -5.68
CA TRP A 168 -8.76 14.83 -5.67
C TRP A 168 -9.40 15.87 -6.62
N SER A 169 -9.77 15.46 -7.82
CA SER A 169 -10.39 16.32 -8.82
C SER A 169 -11.76 16.84 -8.35
N VAL A 170 -12.61 15.94 -7.85
CA VAL A 170 -13.95 16.31 -7.34
C VAL A 170 -13.85 17.28 -6.16
N LEU A 171 -12.99 16.96 -5.18
CA LEU A 171 -12.85 17.81 -3.99
C LEU A 171 -12.27 19.19 -4.32
N ASN A 172 -11.30 19.28 -5.24
CA ASN A 172 -10.79 20.59 -5.68
C ASN A 172 -11.83 21.37 -6.45
N TYR A 173 -12.65 20.73 -7.28
CA TYR A 173 -13.74 21.40 -7.99
C TYR A 173 -14.78 21.96 -7.01
N VAL A 174 -15.21 21.16 -6.05
CA VAL A 174 -16.10 21.63 -4.97
C VAL A 174 -15.48 22.82 -4.22
N LYS A 175 -14.19 22.71 -3.85
CA LYS A 175 -13.47 23.80 -3.19
C LYS A 175 -13.46 25.07 -4.01
N GLN A 176 -13.20 25.00 -5.33
CA GLN A 176 -13.23 26.16 -6.22
C GLN A 176 -14.60 26.85 -6.27
N ILE A 177 -15.70 26.07 -6.27
CA ILE A 177 -17.04 26.64 -6.32
C ILE A 177 -17.39 27.32 -4.99
N VAL A 178 -17.05 26.68 -3.85
CA VAL A 178 -17.41 27.15 -2.51
C VAL A 178 -16.58 28.36 -2.10
N TYR A 179 -15.29 28.37 -2.37
CA TYR A 179 -14.36 29.38 -1.84
C TYR A 179 -13.86 30.37 -2.90
N GLY A 180 -14.20 30.16 -4.17
CA GLY A 180 -13.65 30.94 -5.27
C GLY A 180 -12.21 30.54 -5.64
N ASN A 181 -11.71 31.06 -6.76
CA ASN A 181 -10.30 30.91 -7.11
C ASN A 181 -9.47 31.90 -6.27
N ASP A 182 -8.72 31.40 -5.31
CA ASP A 182 -7.52 32.06 -4.81
C ASP A 182 -6.32 31.62 -5.63
#